data_a7f360cfdd21ea2f59d1393a6182cd2f
#
_entry.id   a7f360cfdd21ea2f59d1393a6182cd2f
#
_cell.length_a   1.000
_cell.length_b   1.000
_cell.length_c   1.000
_cell.angle_alpha   90.00
_cell.angle_beta   90.00
_cell.angle_gamma   90.00
#
_symmetry.space_group_name_H-M   'P 1'
#
loop_
_entity.id
_entity.type
_entity.pdbx_description
1 polymer ?
#
loop_
_entity_poly.entity_id
_entity_poly.type
_entity_poly.pdbx_seq_one_letter_code
_entity_poly.pdbx_strand_id
1 'polypeptide(L)'
;TLYSVIVIADQIPPPNLEELIDDRLDLIDISMSTYKVDSEISEFNRLMPGEKSSISDDFVSVYRTSKEIWEISNGAFNPAVGPLVDLWGFGPEKKNDHIPVAQEIKNQNCYIKCVKNSYY
;
A
#
# COMPACT_ATOMS: atom_id res chain seq x y z
N THR A 1 10.54 -4.45 -11.15
CA THR A 1 11.31 -3.31 -10.63
C THR A 1 12.74 -3.76 -10.39
N LEU A 2 13.72 -3.01 -10.88
CA LEU A 2 15.14 -3.28 -10.56
C LEU A 2 15.46 -2.65 -9.20
N TYR A 3 16.12 -3.39 -8.34
CA TYR A 3 16.64 -2.92 -7.07
C TYR A 3 18.13 -3.28 -6.95
N SER A 4 18.83 -2.58 -6.07
CA SER A 4 20.22 -2.86 -5.75
C SER A 4 20.41 -2.80 -4.25
N VAL A 5 21.05 -3.82 -3.69
CA VAL A 5 21.39 -3.91 -2.28
C VAL A 5 22.91 -3.91 -2.14
N ILE A 6 23.44 -3.01 -1.32
CA ILE A 6 24.87 -2.96 -0.98
C ILE A 6 24.99 -3.26 0.50
N VAL A 7 25.70 -4.34 0.81
CA VAL A 7 25.96 -4.74 2.21
C VAL A 7 27.38 -4.41 2.57
N ILE A 8 27.55 -3.63 3.65
CA ILE A 8 28.84 -3.34 4.27
C ILE A 8 28.85 -4.04 5.62
N ALA A 9 29.75 -4.98 5.81
CA ALA A 9 29.80 -5.78 7.03
C ALA A 9 31.26 -5.98 7.49
N ASP A 10 31.47 -6.00 8.80
CA ASP A 10 32.76 -6.32 9.43
C ASP A 10 33.06 -7.81 9.43
N GLN A 11 32.07 -8.65 9.15
CA GLN A 11 32.17 -10.10 9.07
C GLN A 11 31.67 -10.60 7.71
N ILE A 12 32.12 -11.79 7.31
CA ILE A 12 31.65 -12.41 6.09
C ILE A 12 30.15 -12.69 6.20
N PRO A 13 29.33 -12.11 5.31
CA PRO A 13 27.88 -12.35 5.33
C PRO A 13 27.58 -13.83 5.02
N PRO A 14 26.40 -14.33 5.43
CA PRO A 14 26.00 -15.70 5.13
C PRO A 14 26.00 -15.96 3.61
N PRO A 15 26.42 -17.16 3.17
CA PRO A 15 26.59 -17.48 1.75
C PRO A 15 25.28 -17.41 0.93
N ASN A 16 24.12 -17.51 1.61
CA ASN A 16 22.78 -17.42 1.03
C ASN A 16 22.11 -16.06 1.28
N LEU A 17 22.88 -14.99 1.51
CA LEU A 17 22.32 -13.66 1.81
C LEU A 17 21.41 -13.14 0.68
N GLU A 18 21.78 -13.37 -0.58
CA GLU A 18 20.96 -12.99 -1.74
C GLU A 18 19.59 -13.67 -1.68
N GLU A 19 19.55 -14.98 -1.49
CA GLU A 19 18.32 -15.76 -1.36
C GLU A 19 17.45 -15.25 -0.20
N LEU A 20 18.04 -14.96 0.96
CA LEU A 20 17.32 -14.40 2.12
C LEU A 20 16.72 -13.03 1.84
N ILE A 21 17.39 -12.21 1.05
CA ILE A 21 16.88 -10.90 0.64
C ILE A 21 15.72 -11.07 -0.35
N ASP A 22 15.86 -11.93 -1.33
CA ASP A 22 14.83 -12.20 -2.32
C ASP A 22 13.57 -12.80 -1.66
N ASP A 23 13.72 -13.79 -0.79
CA ASP A 23 12.61 -14.35 0.00
C ASP A 23 11.89 -13.28 0.80
N ARG A 24 12.63 -12.34 1.42
CA ARG A 24 12.05 -11.26 2.19
C ARG A 24 11.27 -10.27 1.33
N LEU A 25 11.79 -9.93 0.15
CA LEU A 25 11.11 -9.06 -0.81
C LEU A 25 9.86 -9.71 -1.37
N ASP A 26 9.89 -11.01 -1.64
CA ASP A 26 8.73 -11.78 -2.09
C ASP A 26 7.61 -11.79 -1.05
N LEU A 27 7.93 -11.96 0.23
CA LEU A 27 6.96 -11.87 1.32
C LEU A 27 6.30 -10.47 1.39
N ILE A 28 7.09 -9.41 1.24
CA ILE A 28 6.55 -8.04 1.21
C ILE A 28 5.65 -7.84 -0.02
N ASP A 29 6.05 -8.36 -1.18
CA ASP A 29 5.27 -8.24 -2.40
C ASP A 29 3.94 -9.02 -2.33
N ILE A 30 3.93 -10.19 -1.71
CA ILE A 30 2.72 -10.96 -1.41
C ILE A 30 1.77 -10.17 -0.48
N SER A 31 2.30 -9.49 0.51
CA SER A 31 1.48 -8.71 1.43
C SER A 31 1.01 -7.37 0.84
N MET A 32 1.90 -6.61 0.20
CA MET A 32 1.66 -5.18 -0.06
C MET A 32 1.52 -4.80 -1.54
N SER A 33 1.54 -5.75 -2.47
CA SER A 33 1.41 -5.43 -3.90
C SER A 33 -0.05 -5.13 -4.28
N THR A 34 -0.32 -3.91 -4.70
CA THR A 34 -1.63 -3.52 -5.25
C THR A 34 -1.88 -4.07 -6.67
N TYR A 35 -0.86 -4.67 -7.31
CA TYR A 35 -0.97 -5.30 -8.63
C TYR A 35 -1.31 -6.79 -8.56
N LYS A 36 -1.16 -7.42 -7.41
CA LYS A 36 -1.55 -8.82 -7.17
C LYS A 36 -2.96 -8.86 -6.59
N VAL A 37 -3.87 -9.53 -7.27
CA VAL A 37 -5.29 -9.64 -6.87
C VAL A 37 -5.47 -10.35 -5.53
N ASP A 38 -4.58 -11.30 -5.25
CA ASP A 38 -4.54 -12.17 -4.08
C ASP A 38 -3.57 -11.67 -2.98
N SER A 39 -3.02 -10.47 -3.12
CA SER A 39 -2.22 -9.86 -2.06
C SER A 39 -3.10 -9.46 -0.86
N GLU A 40 -2.49 -9.46 0.32
CA GLU A 40 -3.17 -9.10 1.55
C GLU A 40 -3.79 -7.69 1.50
N ILE A 41 -3.07 -6.70 0.93
CA ILE A 41 -3.60 -5.34 0.77
C ILE A 41 -4.76 -5.30 -0.23
N SER A 42 -4.73 -6.11 -1.29
CA SER A 42 -5.82 -6.17 -2.26
C SER A 42 -7.06 -6.81 -1.66
N GLU A 43 -6.93 -7.84 -0.83
CA GLU A 43 -8.02 -8.43 -0.05
C GLU A 43 -8.58 -7.43 0.95
N PHE A 44 -7.70 -6.77 1.71
CA PHE A 44 -8.09 -5.73 2.67
C PHE A 44 -8.89 -4.60 2.01
N ASN A 45 -8.46 -4.13 0.84
CA ASN A 45 -9.14 -3.06 0.10
C ASN A 45 -10.53 -3.46 -0.43
N ARG A 46 -10.84 -4.76 -0.52
CA ARG A 46 -12.16 -5.27 -0.94
C ARG A 46 -13.15 -5.46 0.22
N LEU A 47 -12.68 -5.36 1.47
CA LEU A 47 -13.56 -5.52 2.64
C LEU A 47 -14.65 -4.46 2.66
N MET A 48 -15.86 -4.89 2.96
CA MET A 48 -16.98 -4.01 3.21
C MET A 48 -16.95 -3.46 4.65
N PRO A 49 -17.57 -2.31 4.92
CA PRO A 49 -17.64 -1.78 6.27
C PRO A 49 -18.19 -2.79 7.27
N GLY A 50 -17.43 -3.06 8.33
CA GLY A 50 -17.78 -4.04 9.36
C GLY A 50 -17.23 -5.46 9.14
N GLU A 51 -16.69 -5.77 7.97
CA GLU A 51 -15.94 -7.01 7.76
C GLU A 51 -14.57 -6.96 8.44
N LYS A 52 -14.04 -8.13 8.77
CA LYS A 52 -12.74 -8.29 9.44
C LYS A 52 -11.89 -9.27 8.65
N SER A 53 -10.60 -8.96 8.52
CA SER A 53 -9.60 -9.86 7.98
C SER A 53 -8.46 -10.03 8.97
N SER A 54 -7.79 -11.19 8.91
CA SER A 54 -6.51 -11.37 9.57
C SER A 54 -5.44 -10.70 8.73
N ILE A 55 -4.58 -9.92 9.35
CA ILE A 55 -3.48 -9.21 8.68
C ILE A 55 -2.14 -9.60 9.29
N SER A 56 -1.09 -9.63 8.48
CA SER A 56 0.27 -9.94 8.89
C SER A 56 0.92 -8.83 9.72
N ASP A 57 1.98 -9.17 10.44
CA ASP A 57 2.79 -8.19 11.18
C ASP A 57 3.43 -7.16 10.24
N ASP A 58 3.78 -7.57 9.03
CA ASP A 58 4.30 -6.67 8.00
C ASP A 58 3.26 -5.64 7.58
N PHE A 59 2.02 -6.08 7.33
CA PHE A 59 0.92 -5.17 7.03
C PHE A 59 0.66 -4.20 8.18
N VAL A 60 0.61 -4.69 9.43
CA VAL A 60 0.44 -3.85 10.62
C VAL A 60 1.54 -2.80 10.72
N SER A 61 2.80 -3.18 10.47
CA SER A 61 3.95 -2.29 10.53
C SER A 61 3.84 -1.16 9.50
N VAL A 62 3.55 -1.50 8.24
CA VAL A 62 3.35 -0.52 7.17
C VAL A 62 2.17 0.39 7.45
N TYR A 63 1.05 -0.17 7.92
CA TYR A 63 -0.14 0.60 8.26
C TYR A 63 0.14 1.62 9.38
N ARG A 64 0.79 1.21 10.47
CA ARG A 64 1.13 2.10 11.59
C ARG A 64 2.03 3.25 11.15
N THR A 65 3.09 2.95 10.40
CA THR A 65 4.01 3.96 9.86
C THR A 65 3.28 4.91 8.90
N SER A 66 2.43 4.38 8.04
CA SER A 66 1.62 5.20 7.13
C SER A 66 0.66 6.13 7.86
N LYS A 67 0.03 5.65 8.94
CA LYS A 67 -0.85 6.47 9.78
C LYS A 67 -0.07 7.59 10.46
N GLU A 68 1.09 7.29 11.04
CA GLU A 68 1.96 8.29 11.67
C GLU A 68 2.38 9.37 10.69
N ILE A 69 2.85 8.99 9.49
CA ILE A 69 3.24 9.95 8.44
C ILE A 69 2.03 10.77 7.98
N TRP A 70 0.85 10.17 7.87
CA TRP A 70 -0.37 10.90 7.55
C TRP A 70 -0.68 11.98 8.60
N GLU A 71 -0.55 11.66 9.89
CA GLU A 71 -0.79 12.59 11.00
C GLU A 71 0.23 13.74 11.01
N ILE A 72 1.54 13.45 10.97
CA ILE A 72 2.59 14.49 11.03
C ILE A 72 2.64 15.35 9.77
N SER A 73 2.22 14.82 8.62
CA SER A 73 2.14 15.59 7.36
C SER A 73 0.84 16.40 7.22
N ASN A 74 -0.06 16.38 8.21
CA ASN A 74 -1.40 16.96 8.12
C ASN A 74 -2.19 16.51 6.89
N GLY A 75 -2.01 15.23 6.50
CA GLY A 75 -2.70 14.61 5.38
C GLY A 75 -2.08 14.87 4.01
N ALA A 76 -0.90 15.50 3.93
CA ALA A 76 -0.17 15.65 2.67
C ALA A 76 0.27 14.28 2.12
N PHE A 77 0.69 13.35 2.98
CA PHE A 77 0.77 11.94 2.68
C PHE A 77 -0.58 11.28 3.03
N ASN A 78 -1.17 10.53 2.12
CA ASN A 78 -2.44 9.85 2.37
C ASN A 78 -2.39 8.41 1.87
N PRO A 79 -2.35 7.39 2.78
CA PRO A 79 -2.32 5.99 2.39
C PRO A 79 -3.61 5.51 1.71
N ALA A 80 -4.72 6.24 1.87
CA ALA A 80 -6.01 5.93 1.24
C ALA A 80 -6.19 6.62 -0.14
N VAL A 81 -5.10 7.01 -0.81
CA VAL A 81 -5.13 7.70 -2.11
C VAL A 81 -5.52 6.80 -3.29
N GLY A 82 -5.59 5.47 -3.09
CA GLY A 82 -5.87 4.49 -4.14
C GLY A 82 -7.01 4.87 -5.07
N PRO A 83 -8.21 5.20 -4.58
CA PRO A 83 -9.33 5.60 -5.44
C PRO A 83 -9.05 6.83 -6.33
N LEU A 84 -8.21 7.77 -5.88
CA LEU A 84 -7.77 8.89 -6.72
C LEU A 84 -6.76 8.44 -7.78
N VAL A 85 -5.85 7.54 -7.42
CA VAL A 85 -4.88 6.95 -8.36
C VAL A 85 -5.61 6.21 -9.48
N ASP A 86 -6.64 5.43 -9.13
CA ASP A 86 -7.48 4.72 -10.09
C ASP A 86 -8.30 5.67 -10.96
N LEU A 87 -8.87 6.73 -10.38
CA LEU A 87 -9.62 7.77 -11.09
C LEU A 87 -8.77 8.46 -12.16
N TRP A 88 -7.48 8.70 -11.88
CA TRP A 88 -6.52 9.28 -12.82
C TRP A 88 -5.92 8.25 -13.80
N GLY A 89 -6.30 6.99 -13.72
CA GLY A 89 -5.83 5.91 -14.59
C GLY A 89 -4.40 5.43 -14.31
N PHE A 90 -3.83 5.77 -13.16
CA PHE A 90 -2.50 5.32 -12.72
C PHE A 90 -2.53 4.04 -11.88
N GLY A 91 -3.73 3.54 -11.54
CA GLY A 91 -3.93 2.32 -10.78
C GLY A 91 -3.70 1.05 -11.63
N PRO A 92 -3.75 -0.13 -10.98
CA PRO A 92 -3.58 -1.42 -11.66
C PRO A 92 -4.65 -1.69 -12.72
N GLU A 93 -5.83 -1.15 -12.55
CA GLU A 93 -6.89 -1.18 -13.56
C GLU A 93 -6.90 0.14 -14.35
N LYS A 94 -6.31 0.13 -15.55
CA LYS A 94 -6.41 1.27 -16.49
C LYS A 94 -7.86 1.43 -16.92
N LYS A 95 -8.59 2.34 -16.29
CA LYS A 95 -10.01 2.50 -16.55
C LYS A 95 -10.33 3.52 -17.64
N ASN A 96 -9.56 4.56 -17.90
CA ASN A 96 -9.90 5.56 -18.94
C ASN A 96 -8.73 6.49 -19.28
N ASP A 97 -8.70 6.97 -20.55
CA ASP A 97 -7.94 8.15 -20.98
C ASP A 97 -8.66 9.48 -20.63
N HIS A 98 -9.49 9.44 -19.60
CA HIS A 98 -10.32 10.56 -19.16
C HIS A 98 -9.59 11.40 -18.10
N ILE A 99 -9.58 12.71 -18.30
CA ILE A 99 -9.10 13.64 -17.27
C ILE A 99 -10.25 13.90 -16.30
N PRO A 100 -10.11 13.53 -15.01
CA PRO A 100 -11.19 13.67 -14.04
C PRO A 100 -11.61 15.13 -13.84
N VAL A 101 -12.92 15.37 -13.76
CA VAL A 101 -13.45 16.70 -13.44
C VAL A 101 -13.45 16.95 -11.93
N ALA A 102 -13.48 18.22 -11.54
CA ALA A 102 -13.37 18.63 -10.12
C ALA A 102 -14.41 17.96 -9.19
N GLN A 103 -15.61 17.64 -9.71
CA GLN A 103 -16.64 16.96 -8.92
C GLN A 103 -16.31 15.50 -8.64
N GLU A 104 -15.73 14.78 -9.60
CA GLU A 104 -15.28 13.40 -9.43
C GLU A 104 -14.17 13.31 -8.40
N ILE A 105 -13.19 14.23 -8.46
CA ILE A 105 -12.11 14.35 -7.47
C ILE A 105 -12.66 14.61 -6.07
N LYS A 106 -13.63 15.52 -5.92
CA LYS A 106 -14.26 15.82 -4.62
C LYS A 106 -15.00 14.62 -4.05
N ASN A 107 -15.64 13.82 -4.89
CA ASN A 107 -16.35 12.61 -4.45
C ASN A 107 -15.37 11.58 -3.87
N GLN A 108 -14.19 11.43 -4.46
CA GLN A 108 -13.13 10.54 -3.92
C GLN A 108 -12.57 11.06 -2.58
N ASN A 109 -12.43 12.37 -2.40
CA ASN A 109 -12.02 12.94 -1.12
C ASN A 109 -13.00 12.63 0.03
N CYS A 110 -14.30 12.47 -0.24
CA CYS A 110 -15.27 12.00 0.75
C CYS A 110 -14.98 10.54 1.17
N TYR A 111 -14.57 9.69 0.25
CA TYR A 111 -14.21 8.30 0.55
C TYR A 111 -13.02 8.21 1.53
N ILE A 112 -11.99 9.04 1.33
CA ILE A 112 -10.85 9.14 2.24
C ILE A 112 -11.27 9.53 3.67
N LYS A 113 -12.27 10.42 3.82
CA LYS A 113 -12.82 10.79 5.14
C LYS A 113 -13.57 9.64 5.82
N CYS A 114 -14.25 8.78 5.06
CA CYS A 114 -14.96 7.62 5.61
C CYS A 114 -14.00 6.56 6.18
N VAL A 115 -12.89 6.33 5.51
CA VAL A 115 -11.82 5.42 6.01
C VAL A 115 -11.26 5.91 7.35
N LYS A 116 -11.16 7.23 7.56
CA LYS A 116 -10.73 7.83 8.82
C LYS A 116 -11.57 7.41 10.03
N ASN A 117 -12.85 7.10 9.83
CA ASN A 117 -13.79 6.74 10.91
C ASN A 117 -14.04 5.24 11.07
N SER A 118 -13.48 4.40 10.20
CA SER A 118 -13.78 2.95 10.17
C SER A 118 -12.70 2.07 10.83
N TYR A 119 -11.61 2.67 11.29
CA TYR A 119 -10.48 1.95 11.92
C TYR A 119 -10.33 2.22 13.42
N TYR A 120 -11.46 2.39 14.12
CA TYR A 120 -11.50 2.35 15.59
C TYR A 120 -12.50 1.30 16.07
#